data_2abae44bed7315bc1cf04f57dd64295b
#
_entry.id   2abae44bed7315bc1cf04f57dd64295b
#
_cell.length_a   1.000
_cell.length_b   1.000
_cell.length_c   1.000
_cell.angle_alpha   90.00
_cell.angle_beta   90.00
_cell.angle_gamma   90.00
#
_symmetry.space_group_name_H-M   'P 1'
#
loop_
_entity.id
_entity.type
_entity.pdbx_description
1 polymer ?
#
loop_
_entity_poly.entity_id
_entity_poly.type
_entity_poly.pdbx_seq_one_letter_code
_entity_poly.pdbx_strand_id
1 'polypeptide(L)'
;MPDRFHLGWFTNFTPGDWNQPFSHGGSPWDGKFFVEMALAMERACFDYIMLEDTLMVSEAYRGTSEATLKHVLQVPKHDPLPLAAMIAAATTRLGVVATMSTLAYPPFMLARLASTIDHISGGRFGWNIVTSGEDAAAQNFGMDKLPPREMRYAMADEYVDLVCKLFESWEPDAVVMDRERGIYADYRKVHPINFEGRFFNCRGPLNTVRSPQGRPAFVQAGGSPRGRAFAAKHADSIIATANHVEGLRQYRDEVRGHAAAAGRNPDDIKVLYLVYPILGETTAEAKAKHQRMVTAPGFIEAALASVGSITDIDFSQFDLDAPLPHITTNGEQGSLDKFAQWGSGKTLRQLASERFDSGLNLIGSPDDVAERMAEAIEAIGGDGFLISTPFQRISRRFINEVCEGLVPALRAGPRFAENW
;
A
#
# COMPACT_ATOMS: atom_id res chain seq x y z
N MET A 1 22.88 9.30 4.17
CA MET A 1 22.10 8.28 3.44
C MET A 1 21.63 7.24 4.42
N PRO A 2 20.49 6.56 4.21
CA PRO A 2 20.10 5.43 5.05
C PRO A 2 21.19 4.34 4.95
N ASP A 3 21.37 3.58 6.04
CA ASP A 3 22.33 2.46 6.08
C ASP A 3 21.95 1.36 5.09
N ARG A 4 20.71 1.33 4.64
CA ARG A 4 20.17 0.42 3.63
C ARG A 4 19.07 1.09 2.83
N PHE A 5 19.10 0.96 1.50
CA PHE A 5 18.05 1.40 0.59
C PHE A 5 17.00 0.29 0.42
N HIS A 6 15.73 0.67 0.58
CA HIS A 6 14.61 -0.26 0.47
C HIS A 6 13.80 -0.03 -0.81
N LEU A 7 13.38 -1.12 -1.43
CA LEU A 7 12.56 -1.09 -2.63
C LEU A 7 11.35 -2.02 -2.46
N GLY A 8 10.17 -1.43 -2.43
CA GLY A 8 8.91 -2.16 -2.40
C GLY A 8 8.13 -1.98 -3.69
N TRP A 9 7.16 -2.86 -3.91
CA TRP A 9 6.21 -2.74 -5.00
C TRP A 9 4.78 -2.68 -4.47
N PHE A 10 4.04 -1.62 -4.87
CA PHE A 10 2.62 -1.47 -4.59
C PHE A 10 1.82 -2.05 -5.77
N THR A 11 1.22 -3.20 -5.55
CA THR A 11 0.49 -3.93 -6.59
C THR A 11 -0.98 -3.58 -6.53
N ASN A 12 -1.50 -3.02 -7.63
CA ASN A 12 -2.92 -3.03 -7.92
C ASN A 12 -3.28 -4.23 -8.81
N PHE A 13 -4.57 -4.53 -8.89
CA PHE A 13 -5.08 -5.68 -9.64
C PHE A 13 -5.73 -5.27 -10.97
N THR A 14 -5.67 -4.01 -11.35
CA THR A 14 -6.29 -3.51 -12.57
C THR A 14 -5.50 -4.00 -13.79
N PRO A 15 -6.13 -4.77 -14.70
CA PRO A 15 -5.45 -5.25 -15.90
C PRO A 15 -5.06 -4.07 -16.80
N GLY A 16 -3.75 -3.97 -17.12
CA GLY A 16 -3.21 -2.89 -17.94
C GLY A 16 -3.42 -3.09 -19.42
N ASP A 17 -3.46 -4.35 -19.83
CA ASP A 17 -3.29 -4.72 -21.23
C ASP A 17 -4.58 -5.20 -21.90
N TRP A 18 -5.71 -5.23 -21.20
CA TRP A 18 -6.94 -5.86 -21.72
C TRP A 18 -7.43 -5.26 -23.05
N ASN A 19 -7.12 -4.00 -23.33
CA ASN A 19 -7.50 -3.30 -24.55
C ASN A 19 -6.31 -2.78 -25.37
N GLN A 20 -5.09 -3.22 -25.07
CA GLN A 20 -3.91 -2.79 -25.79
C GLN A 20 -3.70 -3.67 -27.05
N PRO A 21 -3.24 -3.08 -28.18
CA PRO A 21 -2.84 -3.88 -29.32
C PRO A 21 -1.75 -4.91 -28.95
N PHE A 22 -1.89 -6.13 -29.45
CA PHE A 22 -0.95 -7.24 -29.21
C PHE A 22 -0.88 -7.72 -27.74
N SER A 23 -1.79 -7.30 -26.89
CA SER A 23 -1.98 -7.86 -25.57
C SER A 23 -2.68 -9.20 -25.69
N HIS A 24 -2.30 -10.18 -24.88
CA HIS A 24 -2.98 -11.47 -24.82
C HIS A 24 -4.29 -11.44 -24.03
N GLY A 25 -4.72 -10.28 -23.56
CA GLY A 25 -6.00 -10.06 -22.87
C GLY A 25 -6.22 -11.00 -21.68
N GLY A 26 -5.14 -11.42 -21.03
CA GLY A 26 -5.20 -12.41 -19.96
C GLY A 26 -6.16 -12.01 -18.84
N SER A 27 -6.79 -13.01 -18.24
CA SER A 27 -7.59 -12.78 -17.04
C SER A 27 -6.70 -12.18 -15.95
N PRO A 28 -7.07 -11.06 -15.34
CA PRO A 28 -6.31 -10.49 -14.22
C PRO A 28 -6.23 -11.44 -13.01
N TRP A 29 -6.97 -12.54 -13.07
CA TRP A 29 -7.12 -13.53 -12.00
C TRP A 29 -6.41 -14.83 -12.28
N ASP A 30 -5.53 -14.84 -13.26
CA ASP A 30 -4.53 -15.88 -13.33
C ASP A 30 -3.49 -15.61 -12.22
N GLY A 31 -3.63 -16.29 -11.09
CA GLY A 31 -2.69 -16.20 -9.98
C GLY A 31 -1.24 -16.48 -10.38
N LYS A 32 -1.00 -17.20 -11.48
CA LYS A 32 0.34 -17.44 -12.05
C LYS A 32 1.01 -16.15 -12.48
N PHE A 33 0.26 -15.22 -13.05
CA PHE A 33 0.81 -13.89 -13.42
C PHE A 33 1.46 -13.19 -12.21
N PHE A 34 0.77 -13.15 -11.07
CA PHE A 34 1.28 -12.51 -9.87
C PHE A 34 2.45 -13.27 -9.23
N VAL A 35 2.45 -14.60 -9.34
CA VAL A 35 3.59 -15.42 -8.91
C VAL A 35 4.82 -15.15 -9.78
N GLU A 36 4.67 -15.10 -11.11
CA GLU A 36 5.75 -14.77 -12.04
C GLU A 36 6.30 -13.35 -11.78
N MET A 37 5.41 -12.40 -11.52
CA MET A 37 5.76 -11.04 -11.13
C MET A 37 6.57 -11.01 -9.83
N ALA A 38 6.11 -11.70 -8.79
CA ALA A 38 6.79 -11.78 -7.50
C ALA A 38 8.18 -12.44 -7.64
N LEU A 39 8.31 -13.48 -8.45
CA LEU A 39 9.61 -14.10 -8.76
C LEU A 39 10.56 -13.16 -9.53
N ALA A 40 10.04 -12.33 -10.44
CA ALA A 40 10.84 -11.31 -11.10
C ALA A 40 11.34 -10.25 -10.11
N MET A 41 10.47 -9.80 -9.21
CA MET A 41 10.82 -8.86 -8.14
C MET A 41 11.84 -9.45 -7.15
N GLU A 42 11.70 -10.71 -6.78
CA GLU A 42 12.66 -11.39 -5.91
C GLU A 42 14.05 -11.45 -6.56
N ARG A 43 14.12 -11.76 -7.88
CA ARG A 43 15.39 -11.71 -8.63
C ARG A 43 15.98 -10.29 -8.69
N ALA A 44 15.11 -9.29 -8.83
CA ALA A 44 15.48 -7.88 -8.81
C ALA A 44 15.75 -7.35 -7.39
N CYS A 45 15.66 -8.21 -6.34
CA CYS A 45 15.91 -7.89 -4.92
C CYS A 45 15.01 -6.78 -4.36
N PHE A 46 13.74 -6.79 -4.70
CA PHE A 46 12.75 -6.04 -3.95
C PHE A 46 12.65 -6.58 -2.52
N ASP A 47 12.47 -5.69 -1.54
CA ASP A 47 12.25 -6.08 -0.16
C ASP A 47 10.87 -6.72 0.02
N TYR A 48 9.82 -6.13 -0.57
CA TYR A 48 8.47 -6.68 -0.49
C TYR A 48 7.57 -6.30 -1.67
N ILE A 49 6.55 -7.11 -1.88
CA ILE A 49 5.37 -6.80 -2.68
C ILE A 49 4.20 -6.51 -1.75
N MET A 50 3.50 -5.41 -1.97
CA MET A 50 2.29 -5.04 -1.24
C MET A 50 1.06 -5.21 -2.13
N LEU A 51 0.10 -5.99 -1.65
CA LEU A 51 -1.16 -6.27 -2.32
C LEU A 51 -2.22 -5.32 -1.74
N GLU A 52 -2.71 -4.40 -2.58
CA GLU A 52 -3.80 -3.50 -2.19
C GLU A 52 -5.13 -4.24 -2.05
N ASP A 53 -6.12 -3.60 -1.42
CA ASP A 53 -7.49 -4.10 -1.36
C ASP A 53 -8.51 -2.97 -1.50
N THR A 54 -9.68 -3.33 -2.01
CA THR A 54 -10.86 -2.47 -2.12
C THR A 54 -12.09 -3.36 -1.94
N LEU A 55 -12.97 -2.99 -1.03
CA LEU A 55 -14.07 -3.85 -0.59
C LEU A 55 -15.43 -3.41 -1.16
N MET A 56 -15.41 -2.71 -2.31
CA MET A 56 -16.63 -2.21 -2.96
C MET A 56 -16.43 -2.01 -4.46
N VAL A 57 -17.52 -1.86 -5.20
CA VAL A 57 -17.57 -1.27 -6.54
C VAL A 57 -18.08 0.15 -6.39
N SER A 58 -17.25 1.14 -6.71
CA SER A 58 -17.61 2.54 -6.45
C SER A 58 -18.69 3.05 -7.41
N GLU A 59 -19.65 3.77 -6.85
CA GLU A 59 -20.68 4.54 -7.55
C GLU A 59 -20.52 6.06 -7.30
N ALA A 60 -19.40 6.49 -6.72
CA ALA A 60 -19.18 7.89 -6.35
C ALA A 60 -19.26 8.84 -7.56
N TYR A 61 -18.78 8.42 -8.73
CA TYR A 61 -18.79 9.26 -9.93
C TYR A 61 -20.14 9.14 -10.65
N ARG A 62 -20.92 10.23 -10.70
CA ARG A 62 -22.26 10.31 -11.29
C ARG A 62 -23.31 9.40 -10.64
N GLY A 63 -23.07 8.91 -9.44
CA GLY A 63 -24.00 8.03 -8.74
C GLY A 63 -24.19 6.65 -9.40
N THR A 64 -23.25 6.20 -10.23
CA THR A 64 -23.29 4.90 -10.91
C THR A 64 -21.93 4.24 -10.99
N SER A 65 -21.89 2.92 -11.13
CA SER A 65 -20.65 2.17 -11.34
C SER A 65 -20.11 2.22 -12.79
N GLU A 66 -20.76 2.97 -13.69
CA GLU A 66 -20.39 3.01 -15.11
C GLU A 66 -18.93 3.38 -15.33
N ALA A 67 -18.46 4.51 -14.81
CA ALA A 67 -17.08 4.96 -14.99
C ALA A 67 -16.09 3.99 -14.33
N THR A 68 -16.42 3.47 -13.15
CA THR A 68 -15.63 2.49 -12.41
C THR A 68 -15.39 1.23 -13.24
N LEU A 69 -16.43 0.64 -13.80
CA LEU A 69 -16.35 -0.60 -14.59
C LEU A 69 -15.79 -0.34 -16.00
N LYS A 70 -16.17 0.76 -16.65
CA LYS A 70 -15.66 1.14 -17.97
C LYS A 70 -14.15 1.34 -17.99
N HIS A 71 -13.60 1.96 -16.97
CA HIS A 71 -12.18 2.27 -16.89
C HIS A 71 -11.40 1.28 -16.02
N VAL A 72 -12.06 0.25 -15.48
CA VAL A 72 -11.46 -0.78 -14.63
C VAL A 72 -10.74 -0.15 -13.43
N LEU A 73 -11.47 0.71 -12.70
CA LEU A 73 -10.92 1.46 -11.57
C LEU A 73 -11.08 0.65 -10.28
N GLN A 74 -9.96 0.19 -9.73
CA GLN A 74 -9.89 -0.62 -8.49
C GLN A 74 -10.73 -1.92 -8.50
N VAL A 75 -11.45 -2.21 -9.56
CA VAL A 75 -12.22 -3.44 -9.76
C VAL A 75 -12.04 -3.93 -11.20
N PRO A 76 -12.11 -5.26 -11.47
CA PRO A 76 -12.30 -6.33 -10.49
C PRO A 76 -11.13 -6.46 -9.53
N LYS A 77 -11.41 -6.86 -8.29
CA LYS A 77 -10.41 -7.12 -7.25
C LYS A 77 -10.81 -8.35 -6.46
N HIS A 78 -9.86 -9.18 -6.16
CA HIS A 78 -10.05 -10.37 -5.35
C HIS A 78 -9.31 -10.23 -4.03
N ASP A 79 -9.66 -11.04 -3.05
CA ASP A 79 -9.05 -11.04 -1.73
C ASP A 79 -7.51 -11.22 -1.85
N PRO A 80 -6.70 -10.31 -1.28
CA PRO A 80 -5.25 -10.39 -1.36
C PRO A 80 -4.64 -11.54 -0.57
N LEU A 81 -5.33 -12.09 0.44
CA LEU A 81 -4.74 -13.08 1.34
C LEU A 81 -4.47 -14.45 0.68
N PRO A 82 -5.37 -15.04 -0.12
CA PRO A 82 -5.07 -16.24 -0.86
C PRO A 82 -3.90 -16.06 -1.83
N LEU A 83 -3.81 -14.88 -2.47
CA LEU A 83 -2.71 -14.54 -3.36
C LEU A 83 -1.40 -14.35 -2.58
N ALA A 84 -1.45 -13.71 -1.41
CA ALA A 84 -0.29 -13.56 -0.53
C ALA A 84 0.27 -14.92 -0.11
N ALA A 85 -0.58 -15.88 0.26
CA ALA A 85 -0.16 -17.25 0.58
C ALA A 85 0.49 -17.96 -0.62
N MET A 86 -0.06 -17.78 -1.82
CA MET A 86 0.46 -18.36 -3.06
C MET A 86 1.84 -17.78 -3.42
N ILE A 87 2.01 -16.46 -3.33
CA ILE A 87 3.29 -15.77 -3.56
C ILE A 87 4.31 -16.19 -2.49
N ALA A 88 3.91 -16.22 -1.23
CA ALA A 88 4.78 -16.61 -0.12
C ALA A 88 5.33 -18.03 -0.27
N ALA A 89 4.51 -18.97 -0.75
CA ALA A 89 4.93 -20.33 -1.02
C ALA A 89 5.86 -20.47 -2.23
N ALA A 90 5.77 -19.54 -3.20
CA ALA A 90 6.58 -19.55 -4.41
C ALA A 90 7.91 -18.80 -4.30
N THR A 91 8.06 -17.92 -3.32
CA THR A 91 9.25 -17.08 -3.09
C THR A 91 10.01 -17.50 -1.83
N THR A 92 11.26 -17.07 -1.71
CA THR A 92 12.13 -17.45 -0.60
C THR A 92 12.64 -16.28 0.26
N ARG A 93 12.67 -15.07 -0.31
CA ARG A 93 13.22 -13.85 0.32
C ARG A 93 12.24 -12.68 0.29
N LEU A 94 11.45 -12.57 -0.77
CA LEU A 94 10.52 -11.45 -0.96
C LEU A 94 9.50 -11.39 0.19
N GLY A 95 9.39 -10.25 0.84
CA GLY A 95 8.32 -9.95 1.79
C GLY A 95 6.97 -9.84 1.06
N VAL A 96 5.91 -10.31 1.68
CA VAL A 96 4.56 -10.24 1.13
C VAL A 96 3.65 -9.50 2.10
N VAL A 97 3.22 -8.31 1.73
CA VAL A 97 2.35 -7.46 2.54
C VAL A 97 0.94 -7.51 1.95
N ALA A 98 -0.05 -7.88 2.76
CA ALA A 98 -1.45 -7.85 2.32
C ALA A 98 -2.25 -6.78 3.07
N THR A 99 -3.13 -6.11 2.35
CA THR A 99 -4.06 -5.13 2.93
C THR A 99 -5.22 -5.85 3.60
N MET A 100 -5.48 -5.50 4.87
CA MET A 100 -6.64 -5.96 5.61
C MET A 100 -7.24 -4.80 6.41
N SER A 101 -8.54 -4.58 6.23
CA SER A 101 -9.27 -3.51 6.93
C SER A 101 -9.63 -3.91 8.35
N THR A 102 -9.38 -3.00 9.30
CA THR A 102 -9.81 -3.15 10.70
C THR A 102 -11.34 -3.12 10.89
N LEU A 103 -12.10 -2.72 9.86
CA LEU A 103 -13.57 -2.75 9.87
C LEU A 103 -14.13 -4.05 9.29
N ALA A 104 -13.41 -4.71 8.37
CA ALA A 104 -13.89 -5.87 7.64
C ALA A 104 -13.57 -7.19 8.35
N TYR A 105 -12.48 -7.26 9.10
CA TYR A 105 -12.01 -8.49 9.73
C TYR A 105 -12.22 -8.44 11.26
N PRO A 106 -12.85 -9.45 11.87
CA PRO A 106 -12.80 -9.60 13.33
C PRO A 106 -11.34 -9.77 13.80
N PRO A 107 -10.88 -9.12 14.88
CA PRO A 107 -9.46 -9.11 15.30
C PRO A 107 -8.83 -10.49 15.44
N PHE A 108 -9.55 -11.46 16.05
CA PHE A 108 -9.07 -12.84 16.19
C PHE A 108 -8.85 -13.52 14.83
N MET A 109 -9.76 -13.31 13.88
CA MET A 109 -9.65 -13.90 12.54
C MET A 109 -8.51 -13.29 11.76
N LEU A 110 -8.31 -11.96 11.85
CA LEU A 110 -7.17 -11.29 11.23
C LEU A 110 -5.86 -11.82 11.79
N ALA A 111 -5.71 -11.88 13.11
CA ALA A 111 -4.50 -12.38 13.74
C ALA A 111 -4.19 -13.84 13.32
N ARG A 112 -5.23 -14.69 13.27
CA ARG A 112 -5.11 -16.09 12.83
C ARG A 112 -4.67 -16.20 11.37
N LEU A 113 -5.27 -15.44 10.45
CA LEU A 113 -4.91 -15.42 9.03
C LEU A 113 -3.47 -14.92 8.83
N ALA A 114 -3.14 -13.80 9.46
CA ALA A 114 -1.81 -13.20 9.38
C ALA A 114 -0.74 -14.16 9.91
N SER A 115 -0.94 -14.77 11.08
CA SER A 115 -0.03 -15.79 11.63
C SER A 115 0.11 -17.00 10.70
N THR A 116 -0.99 -17.47 10.08
CA THR A 116 -0.94 -18.60 9.15
C THR A 116 -0.07 -18.29 7.93
N ILE A 117 -0.27 -17.12 7.30
CA ILE A 117 0.53 -16.74 6.13
C ILE A 117 2.00 -16.47 6.55
N ASP A 118 2.22 -15.95 7.76
CA ASP A 118 3.57 -15.76 8.27
C ASP A 118 4.33 -17.08 8.42
N HIS A 119 3.66 -18.14 8.88
CA HIS A 119 4.22 -19.50 8.90
C HIS A 119 4.49 -20.05 7.49
N ILE A 120 3.55 -19.87 6.54
CA ILE A 120 3.73 -20.29 5.14
C ILE A 120 4.94 -19.58 4.53
N SER A 121 5.13 -18.31 4.82
CA SER A 121 6.23 -17.49 4.29
C SER A 121 7.57 -17.70 5.02
N GLY A 122 7.58 -18.37 6.16
CA GLY A 122 8.79 -18.46 7.01
C GLY A 122 9.19 -17.12 7.63
N GLY A 123 8.22 -16.29 8.01
CA GLY A 123 8.46 -15.01 8.69
C GLY A 123 8.63 -13.81 7.75
N ARG A 124 7.95 -13.81 6.59
CA ARG A 124 8.04 -12.73 5.59
C ARG A 124 6.71 -12.04 5.31
N PHE A 125 5.68 -12.32 6.11
CA PHE A 125 4.38 -11.70 5.94
C PHE A 125 4.30 -10.35 6.64
N GLY A 126 3.59 -9.40 6.00
CA GLY A 126 3.25 -8.10 6.57
C GLY A 126 1.75 -7.79 6.41
N TRP A 127 1.24 -6.98 7.31
CA TRP A 127 -0.11 -6.47 7.28
C TRP A 127 -0.12 -4.97 6.97
N ASN A 128 -0.70 -4.58 5.83
CA ASN A 128 -1.02 -3.19 5.56
C ASN A 128 -2.32 -2.84 6.28
N ILE A 129 -2.21 -2.01 7.30
CA ILE A 129 -3.33 -1.64 8.18
C ILE A 129 -4.13 -0.51 7.53
N VAL A 130 -5.40 -0.76 7.23
CA VAL A 130 -6.31 0.27 6.71
C VAL A 130 -7.57 0.37 7.56
N THR A 131 -8.15 1.58 7.62
CA THR A 131 -9.38 1.86 8.37
C THR A 131 -10.59 2.02 7.45
N SER A 132 -10.42 1.66 6.16
CA SER A 132 -11.36 1.91 5.05
C SER A 132 -11.67 3.40 4.85
N GLY A 133 -12.22 3.75 3.72
CA GLY A 133 -12.46 5.13 3.31
C GLY A 133 -13.81 5.34 2.63
N GLU A 134 -14.58 4.29 2.38
CA GLU A 134 -15.75 4.32 1.50
C GLU A 134 -17.01 3.82 2.22
N ASP A 135 -18.11 4.60 2.13
CA ASP A 135 -19.40 4.21 2.70
C ASP A 135 -19.94 2.91 2.08
N ALA A 136 -19.75 2.73 0.77
CA ALA A 136 -20.15 1.50 0.07
C ALA A 136 -19.41 0.25 0.60
N ALA A 137 -18.14 0.38 1.00
CA ALA A 137 -17.41 -0.71 1.65
C ALA A 137 -18.00 -1.05 3.03
N ALA A 138 -18.32 -0.04 3.84
CA ALA A 138 -18.95 -0.24 5.15
C ALA A 138 -20.31 -0.92 5.03
N GLN A 139 -21.11 -0.57 4.02
CA GLN A 139 -22.43 -1.17 3.75
C GLN A 139 -22.33 -2.66 3.43
N ASN A 140 -21.25 -3.12 2.78
CA ASN A 140 -21.00 -4.54 2.53
C ASN A 140 -20.77 -5.35 3.81
N PHE A 141 -20.51 -4.68 4.94
CA PHE A 141 -20.35 -5.29 6.28
C PHE A 141 -21.51 -4.97 7.23
N GLY A 142 -22.65 -4.53 6.69
CA GLY A 142 -23.89 -4.30 7.45
C GLY A 142 -23.93 -2.98 8.21
N MET A 143 -23.05 -2.03 7.90
CA MET A 143 -23.10 -0.67 8.43
C MET A 143 -23.93 0.22 7.47
N ASP A 144 -24.64 1.21 7.99
CA ASP A 144 -25.34 2.21 7.13
C ASP A 144 -24.33 3.10 6.40
N LYS A 145 -23.26 3.47 7.09
CA LYS A 145 -22.14 4.28 6.57
C LYS A 145 -20.89 4.11 7.42
N LEU A 146 -19.77 4.59 6.91
CA LEU A 146 -18.51 4.66 7.66
C LEU A 146 -18.66 5.45 8.97
N PRO A 147 -18.15 4.95 10.09
CA PRO A 147 -17.97 5.76 11.28
C PRO A 147 -17.11 7.00 11.00
N PRO A 148 -17.26 8.10 11.77
CA PRO A 148 -16.38 9.26 11.66
C PRO A 148 -14.90 8.87 11.74
N ARG A 149 -14.05 9.58 11.00
CA ARG A 149 -12.60 9.26 10.89
C ARG A 149 -11.92 9.10 12.25
N GLU A 150 -12.15 10.01 13.19
CA GLU A 150 -11.57 9.94 14.52
C GLU A 150 -11.98 8.67 15.27
N MET A 151 -13.23 8.25 15.13
CA MET A 151 -13.72 7.00 15.71
C MET A 151 -13.07 5.79 15.06
N ARG A 152 -12.93 5.77 13.72
CA ARG A 152 -12.25 4.67 13.00
C ARG A 152 -10.81 4.48 13.49
N TYR A 153 -10.07 5.59 13.67
CA TYR A 153 -8.70 5.50 14.21
C TYR A 153 -8.66 5.12 15.68
N ALA A 154 -9.64 5.53 16.50
CA ALA A 154 -9.74 5.07 17.88
C ALA A 154 -10.03 3.55 17.95
N MET A 155 -10.93 3.06 17.08
CA MET A 155 -11.17 1.62 16.92
C MET A 155 -9.92 0.90 16.43
N ALA A 156 -9.19 1.45 15.45
CA ALA A 156 -7.98 0.85 14.92
C ALA A 156 -6.84 0.78 15.96
N ASP A 157 -6.67 1.80 16.81
CA ASP A 157 -5.70 1.75 17.91
C ASP A 157 -5.99 0.56 18.83
N GLU A 158 -7.24 0.42 19.30
CA GLU A 158 -7.65 -0.69 20.17
C GLU A 158 -7.55 -2.04 19.46
N TYR A 159 -7.90 -2.07 18.17
CA TYR A 159 -7.78 -3.27 17.33
C TYR A 159 -6.33 -3.76 17.24
N VAL A 160 -5.37 -2.86 16.95
CA VAL A 160 -3.96 -3.22 16.86
C VAL A 160 -3.42 -3.68 18.22
N ASP A 161 -3.78 -3.01 19.32
CA ASP A 161 -3.39 -3.40 20.65
C ASP A 161 -3.90 -4.83 21.00
N LEU A 162 -5.15 -5.14 20.63
CA LEU A 162 -5.72 -6.49 20.78
C LEU A 162 -4.99 -7.54 19.94
N VAL A 163 -4.74 -7.24 18.67
CA VAL A 163 -4.07 -8.16 17.73
C VAL A 163 -2.64 -8.45 18.18
N CYS A 164 -1.91 -7.44 18.67
CA CYS A 164 -0.57 -7.62 19.23
C CYS A 164 -0.60 -8.59 20.43
N LYS A 165 -1.55 -8.43 21.37
CA LYS A 165 -1.71 -9.36 22.50
C LYS A 165 -2.03 -10.79 22.05
N LEU A 166 -2.78 -10.96 20.96
CA LEU A 166 -3.04 -12.28 20.39
C LEU A 166 -1.75 -12.92 19.85
N PHE A 167 -0.90 -12.17 19.14
CA PHE A 167 0.40 -12.68 18.65
C PHE A 167 1.35 -13.04 19.79
N GLU A 168 1.27 -12.36 20.93
CA GLU A 168 2.09 -12.58 22.12
C GLU A 168 1.52 -13.66 23.06
N SER A 169 0.30 -14.18 22.81
CA SER A 169 -0.38 -15.12 23.69
C SER A 169 0.30 -16.48 23.84
N TRP A 170 1.25 -16.80 22.98
CA TRP A 170 2.19 -17.92 23.08
C TRP A 170 3.61 -17.40 23.35
N GLU A 171 4.25 -17.83 24.44
CA GLU A 171 5.65 -17.51 24.69
C GLU A 171 6.57 -18.14 23.62
N PRO A 172 7.75 -17.56 23.34
CA PRO A 172 8.66 -18.05 22.28
C PRO A 172 9.01 -19.54 22.37
N ASP A 173 9.09 -20.08 23.59
CA ASP A 173 9.47 -21.46 23.91
C ASP A 173 8.29 -22.32 24.42
N ALA A 174 7.06 -21.91 24.11
CA ALA A 174 5.86 -22.67 24.50
C ALA A 174 5.77 -24.04 23.82
N VAL A 175 6.26 -24.17 22.57
CA VAL A 175 6.29 -25.44 21.83
C VAL A 175 7.55 -26.21 22.21
N VAL A 176 7.42 -27.31 22.96
CA VAL A 176 8.54 -28.09 23.48
C VAL A 176 8.80 -29.39 22.70
N MET A 177 7.78 -29.98 22.08
CA MET A 177 7.83 -31.23 21.32
C MET A 177 8.60 -32.35 22.04
N ASP A 178 8.36 -32.52 23.34
CA ASP A 178 8.94 -33.57 24.17
C ASP A 178 8.33 -34.94 23.82
N ARG A 179 9.04 -35.71 23.03
CA ARG A 179 8.58 -37.02 22.54
C ARG A 179 8.53 -38.09 23.65
N GLU A 180 9.41 -37.98 24.63
CA GLU A 180 9.48 -38.98 25.72
C GLU A 180 8.27 -38.87 26.63
N ARG A 181 7.85 -37.63 26.92
CA ARG A 181 6.69 -37.34 27.77
C ARG A 181 5.38 -37.18 26.99
N GLY A 182 5.43 -37.14 25.66
CA GLY A 182 4.25 -36.93 24.83
C GLY A 182 3.67 -35.52 24.96
N ILE A 183 4.52 -34.51 25.23
CA ILE A 183 4.09 -33.12 25.43
C ILE A 183 4.47 -32.30 24.19
N TYR A 184 3.46 -31.76 23.50
CA TYR A 184 3.68 -30.87 22.36
C TYR A 184 4.05 -29.46 22.81
N ALA A 185 3.28 -28.88 23.72
CA ALA A 185 3.49 -27.53 24.22
C ALA A 185 3.31 -27.46 25.75
N ASP A 186 4.04 -26.56 26.39
CA ASP A 186 3.84 -26.23 27.79
C ASP A 186 2.63 -25.29 27.92
N TYR A 187 1.50 -25.80 28.39
CA TYR A 187 0.27 -25.04 28.52
C TYR A 187 0.38 -23.81 29.44
N ARG A 188 1.37 -23.78 30.35
CA ARG A 188 1.66 -22.64 31.22
C ARG A 188 2.22 -21.44 30.50
N LYS A 189 2.71 -21.63 29.26
CA LYS A 189 3.28 -20.64 28.37
C LYS A 189 2.30 -20.19 27.27
N VAL A 190 1.02 -20.55 27.41
CA VAL A 190 -0.04 -20.17 26.47
C VAL A 190 -1.15 -19.50 27.30
N HIS A 191 -1.32 -18.19 27.08
CA HIS A 191 -2.10 -17.34 27.98
C HIS A 191 -3.38 -16.81 27.33
N PRO A 192 -4.56 -17.01 27.94
CA PRO A 192 -5.74 -16.22 27.61
C PRO A 192 -5.45 -14.73 27.81
N ILE A 193 -5.78 -13.90 26.84
CA ILE A 193 -5.51 -12.46 26.92
C ILE A 193 -6.60 -11.71 27.68
N ASN A 194 -7.84 -12.26 27.72
CA ASN A 194 -9.02 -11.67 28.37
C ASN A 194 -9.15 -10.16 28.11
N PHE A 195 -9.03 -9.79 26.83
CA PHE A 195 -9.09 -8.40 26.42
C PHE A 195 -10.51 -7.85 26.54
N GLU A 196 -10.67 -6.78 27.29
CA GLU A 196 -11.92 -6.03 27.45
C GLU A 196 -11.65 -4.57 27.08
N GLY A 197 -12.09 -4.17 25.88
CA GLY A 197 -11.91 -2.83 25.35
C GLY A 197 -13.23 -2.08 25.21
N ARG A 198 -13.14 -0.87 24.71
CA ARG A 198 -14.32 -0.06 24.39
C ARG A 198 -15.07 -0.59 23.17
N PHE A 199 -14.35 -1.11 22.19
CA PHE A 199 -14.88 -1.53 20.88
C PHE A 199 -14.82 -3.03 20.69
N PHE A 200 -13.85 -3.71 21.31
CA PHE A 200 -13.59 -5.11 21.08
C PHE A 200 -13.42 -5.87 22.39
N ASN A 201 -13.89 -7.12 22.39
CA ASN A 201 -13.63 -8.07 23.48
C ASN A 201 -13.08 -9.36 22.87
N CYS A 202 -12.07 -9.95 23.49
CA CYS A 202 -11.50 -11.20 23.02
C CYS A 202 -10.86 -11.99 24.17
N ARG A 203 -11.28 -13.25 24.33
CA ARG A 203 -10.72 -14.12 25.36
C ARG A 203 -9.29 -14.54 25.04
N GLY A 204 -9.00 -14.85 23.75
CA GLY A 204 -7.74 -15.55 23.41
C GLY A 204 -7.60 -16.90 24.13
N PRO A 205 -6.41 -17.53 24.11
CA PRO A 205 -5.25 -17.17 23.29
C PRO A 205 -5.52 -17.35 21.79
N LEU A 206 -4.59 -16.90 20.94
CA LEU A 206 -4.60 -17.27 19.54
C LEU A 206 -4.43 -18.80 19.43
N ASN A 207 -5.08 -19.42 18.45
CA ASN A 207 -5.02 -20.88 18.28
C ASN A 207 -3.98 -21.34 17.24
N THR A 208 -3.11 -20.44 16.80
CA THR A 208 -1.88 -20.74 16.06
C THR A 208 -0.68 -20.63 16.99
N VAL A 209 0.37 -21.37 16.73
CA VAL A 209 1.64 -21.16 17.44
C VAL A 209 2.20 -19.75 17.13
N ARG A 210 3.13 -19.29 17.96
CA ARG A 210 3.79 -17.99 17.76
C ARG A 210 4.39 -17.89 16.36
N SER A 211 4.16 -16.76 15.70
CA SER A 211 4.70 -16.45 14.37
C SER A 211 6.23 -16.47 14.36
N PRO A 212 6.88 -16.91 13.26
CA PRO A 212 8.35 -16.97 13.15
C PRO A 212 9.05 -15.64 13.47
N GLN A 213 8.44 -14.51 13.07
CA GLN A 213 8.97 -13.17 13.38
C GLN A 213 8.34 -12.53 14.64
N GLY A 214 7.62 -13.32 15.45
CA GLY A 214 6.89 -12.86 16.63
C GLY A 214 5.53 -12.26 16.29
N ARG A 215 5.48 -11.25 15.45
CA ARG A 215 4.30 -10.72 14.78
C ARG A 215 4.63 -10.36 13.33
N PRO A 216 3.66 -10.36 12.41
CA PRO A 216 3.86 -9.80 11.07
C PRO A 216 4.36 -8.35 11.10
N ALA A 217 5.12 -7.94 10.08
CA ALA A 217 5.46 -6.53 9.91
C ALA A 217 4.21 -5.70 9.66
N PHE A 218 4.13 -4.52 10.24
CA PHE A 218 3.00 -3.60 10.05
C PHE A 218 3.37 -2.50 9.08
N VAL A 219 2.55 -2.34 8.04
CA VAL A 219 2.68 -1.28 7.04
C VAL A 219 1.45 -0.39 7.11
N GLN A 220 1.60 0.90 6.84
CA GLN A 220 0.47 1.83 6.86
C GLN A 220 0.68 3.01 5.93
N ALA A 221 -0.41 3.50 5.30
CA ALA A 221 -0.42 4.63 4.38
C ALA A 221 -1.19 5.83 4.96
N GLY A 222 -0.70 6.42 6.06
CA GLY A 222 -1.35 7.52 6.77
C GLY A 222 -1.10 8.88 6.15
N GLY A 223 -1.99 9.40 5.30
CA GLY A 223 -1.86 10.73 4.69
C GLY A 223 -2.31 11.89 5.59
N SER A 224 -3.33 11.69 6.42
CA SER A 224 -3.86 12.73 7.33
C SER A 224 -3.01 12.88 8.60
N PRO A 225 -3.08 14.01 9.33
CA PRO A 225 -2.36 14.16 10.60
C PRO A 225 -2.64 13.02 11.59
N ARG A 226 -3.90 12.62 11.74
CA ARG A 226 -4.29 11.47 12.60
C ARG A 226 -3.72 10.15 12.08
N GLY A 227 -3.72 9.95 10.75
CA GLY A 227 -3.13 8.77 10.11
C GLY A 227 -1.61 8.72 10.30
N ARG A 228 -0.90 9.84 10.19
CA ARG A 228 0.55 9.90 10.45
C ARG A 228 0.89 9.57 11.91
N ALA A 229 0.12 10.09 12.86
CA ALA A 229 0.29 9.77 14.28
C ALA A 229 0.02 8.28 14.57
N PHE A 230 -1.03 7.70 13.98
CA PHE A 230 -1.33 6.27 14.08
C PHE A 230 -0.21 5.41 13.49
N ALA A 231 0.25 5.76 12.27
CA ALA A 231 1.33 5.06 11.60
C ALA A 231 2.63 5.10 12.43
N ALA A 232 2.99 6.27 12.95
CA ALA A 232 4.18 6.45 13.79
C ALA A 232 4.13 5.61 15.08
N LYS A 233 2.93 5.40 15.63
CA LYS A 233 2.73 4.56 16.83
C LYS A 233 2.90 3.07 16.54
N HIS A 234 2.36 2.59 15.41
CA HIS A 234 2.15 1.15 15.20
C HIS A 234 2.99 0.55 14.06
N ALA A 235 3.29 1.30 12.98
CA ALA A 235 3.88 0.73 11.79
C ALA A 235 5.40 0.54 11.87
N ASP A 236 5.89 -0.48 11.15
CA ASP A 236 7.32 -0.72 10.90
C ASP A 236 7.74 -0.08 9.57
N SER A 237 6.81 0.02 8.60
CA SER A 237 7.01 0.73 7.34
C SER A 237 5.83 1.64 7.03
N ILE A 238 6.11 2.81 6.49
CA ILE A 238 5.10 3.82 6.15
C ILE A 238 5.24 4.20 4.69
N ILE A 239 4.08 4.32 4.02
CA ILE A 239 3.99 4.80 2.65
C ILE A 239 3.73 6.29 2.67
N ALA A 240 4.69 7.05 2.17
CA ALA A 240 4.60 8.49 2.06
C ALA A 240 4.19 8.93 0.65
N THR A 241 3.31 9.90 0.56
CA THR A 241 2.91 10.51 -0.71
C THR A 241 2.88 12.04 -0.58
N ALA A 242 3.47 12.73 -1.54
CA ALA A 242 3.36 14.18 -1.70
C ALA A 242 3.57 14.54 -3.19
N ASN A 243 3.40 15.83 -3.52
CA ASN A 243 3.53 16.33 -4.90
C ASN A 243 4.89 17.01 -5.16
N HIS A 244 5.79 17.08 -4.18
CA HIS A 244 7.10 17.71 -4.30
C HIS A 244 8.03 17.26 -3.17
N VAL A 245 9.34 17.44 -3.39
CA VAL A 245 10.42 17.03 -2.47
C VAL A 245 10.23 17.55 -1.05
N GLU A 246 9.90 18.83 -0.89
CA GLU A 246 9.71 19.44 0.43
C GLU A 246 8.54 18.82 1.20
N GLY A 247 7.42 18.53 0.53
CA GLY A 247 6.29 17.85 1.16
C GLY A 247 6.62 16.42 1.61
N LEU A 248 7.46 15.71 0.88
CA LEU A 248 7.96 14.38 1.28
C LEU A 248 8.88 14.49 2.49
N ARG A 249 9.76 15.51 2.54
CA ARG A 249 10.63 15.78 3.70
C ARG A 249 9.81 16.08 4.95
N GLN A 250 8.84 17.01 4.86
CA GLN A 250 7.94 17.34 5.96
C GLN A 250 7.18 16.11 6.47
N TYR A 251 6.64 15.29 5.56
CA TYR A 251 5.94 14.07 5.94
C TYR A 251 6.84 13.14 6.77
N ARG A 252 8.07 12.90 6.31
CA ARG A 252 9.06 12.07 7.03
C ARG A 252 9.36 12.64 8.42
N ASP A 253 9.62 13.93 8.48
CA ASP A 253 10.03 14.61 9.74
C ASP A 253 8.87 14.60 10.75
N GLU A 254 7.63 14.81 10.32
CA GLU A 254 6.44 14.68 11.17
C GLU A 254 6.26 13.25 11.70
N VAL A 255 6.38 12.25 10.84
CA VAL A 255 6.26 10.84 11.23
C VAL A 255 7.32 10.47 12.26
N ARG A 256 8.58 10.86 12.04
CA ARG A 256 9.68 10.60 12.97
C ARG A 256 9.49 11.37 14.29
N GLY A 257 8.98 12.60 14.23
CA GLY A 257 8.61 13.37 15.42
C GLY A 257 7.51 12.71 16.24
N HIS A 258 6.46 12.20 15.60
CA HIS A 258 5.40 11.43 16.27
C HIS A 258 5.92 10.11 16.87
N ALA A 259 6.84 9.42 16.19
CA ALA A 259 7.45 8.21 16.71
C ALA A 259 8.26 8.47 17.99
N ALA A 260 9.09 9.51 17.99
CA ALA A 260 9.83 9.93 19.17
C ALA A 260 8.89 10.32 20.33
N ALA A 261 7.82 11.04 20.04
CA ALA A 261 6.80 11.42 21.04
C ALA A 261 6.05 10.18 21.60
N ALA A 262 5.94 9.11 20.83
CA ALA A 262 5.37 7.83 21.25
C ALA A 262 6.39 6.90 21.95
N GLY A 263 7.63 7.35 22.18
CA GLY A 263 8.69 6.59 22.84
C GLY A 263 9.34 5.52 21.94
N ARG A 264 9.14 5.59 20.63
CA ARG A 264 9.80 4.70 19.65
C ARG A 264 11.07 5.37 19.10
N ASN A 265 12.05 4.56 18.71
CA ASN A 265 13.16 5.06 17.94
C ASN A 265 12.68 5.44 16.52
N PRO A 266 12.83 6.71 16.09
CA PRO A 266 12.38 7.18 14.77
C PRO A 266 13.01 6.42 13.58
N ASP A 267 14.22 5.88 13.75
CA ASP A 267 14.93 5.17 12.69
C ASP A 267 14.45 3.71 12.48
N ASP A 268 13.67 3.18 13.43
CA ASP A 268 13.04 1.87 13.28
C ASP A 268 11.88 1.88 12.27
N ILE A 269 11.34 3.07 11.97
CA ILE A 269 10.24 3.24 11.03
C ILE A 269 10.79 3.54 9.64
N LYS A 270 10.56 2.63 8.69
CA LYS A 270 11.00 2.81 7.31
C LYS A 270 9.98 3.61 6.51
N VAL A 271 10.39 4.76 5.98
CA VAL A 271 9.55 5.66 5.17
C VAL A 271 9.88 5.45 3.70
N LEU A 272 8.94 4.82 2.96
CA LEU A 272 9.06 4.58 1.53
C LEU A 272 8.15 5.53 0.75
N TYR A 273 8.69 6.14 -0.31
CA TYR A 273 7.96 7.10 -1.14
C TYR A 273 7.27 6.40 -2.30
N LEU A 274 5.94 6.53 -2.39
CA LEU A 274 5.16 5.96 -3.48
C LEU A 274 5.39 6.74 -4.77
N VAL A 275 5.91 6.05 -5.78
CA VAL A 275 6.29 6.64 -7.07
C VAL A 275 5.74 5.85 -8.26
N TYR A 276 5.54 6.55 -9.39
CA TYR A 276 4.97 6.02 -10.62
C TYR A 276 5.89 6.31 -11.81
N PRO A 277 7.03 5.61 -11.96
CA PRO A 277 7.96 5.87 -13.06
C PRO A 277 7.34 5.54 -14.41
N ILE A 278 7.61 6.35 -15.41
CA ILE A 278 7.25 6.11 -16.81
C ILE A 278 8.54 5.93 -17.59
N LEU A 279 8.81 4.68 -17.96
CA LEU A 279 10.06 4.26 -18.56
C LEU A 279 9.93 4.12 -20.08
N GLY A 280 11.00 4.41 -20.79
CA GLY A 280 11.21 4.15 -22.20
C GLY A 280 12.67 3.82 -22.45
N GLU A 281 13.04 3.31 -23.64
CA GLU A 281 14.45 3.12 -24.01
C GLU A 281 15.22 4.46 -24.03
N THR A 282 14.50 5.54 -24.33
CA THR A 282 15.01 6.91 -24.27
C THR A 282 14.02 7.83 -23.54
N THR A 283 14.52 8.95 -23.00
CA THR A 283 13.67 9.98 -22.38
C THR A 283 12.64 10.55 -23.37
N ALA A 284 12.94 10.63 -24.65
CA ALA A 284 12.00 11.07 -25.69
C ALA A 284 10.85 10.07 -25.84
N GLU A 285 11.14 8.77 -25.85
CA GLU A 285 10.12 7.72 -25.90
C GLU A 285 9.23 7.72 -24.63
N ALA A 286 9.83 7.83 -23.46
CA ALA A 286 9.11 7.89 -22.19
C ALA A 286 8.15 9.10 -22.16
N LYS A 287 8.59 10.28 -22.60
CA LYS A 287 7.75 11.47 -22.73
C LYS A 287 6.61 11.27 -23.73
N ALA A 288 6.88 10.67 -24.89
CA ALA A 288 5.85 10.35 -25.86
C ALA A 288 4.83 9.33 -25.34
N LYS A 289 5.29 8.33 -24.56
CA LYS A 289 4.44 7.37 -23.85
C LYS A 289 3.53 8.09 -22.85
N HIS A 290 4.07 8.94 -21.99
CA HIS A 290 3.31 9.76 -21.06
C HIS A 290 2.25 10.63 -21.77
N GLN A 291 2.66 11.36 -22.80
CA GLN A 291 1.74 12.22 -23.56
C GLN A 291 0.57 11.44 -24.15
N ARG A 292 0.81 10.26 -24.73
CA ARG A 292 -0.27 9.39 -25.23
C ARG A 292 -1.24 8.95 -24.13
N MET A 293 -0.73 8.70 -22.92
CA MET A 293 -1.55 8.28 -21.79
C MET A 293 -2.48 9.39 -21.32
N VAL A 294 -1.94 10.60 -21.09
CA VAL A 294 -2.74 11.72 -20.55
C VAL A 294 -3.69 12.34 -21.58
N THR A 295 -3.44 12.13 -22.89
CA THR A 295 -4.33 12.58 -23.96
C THR A 295 -5.30 11.50 -24.46
N ALA A 296 -5.25 10.29 -23.87
CA ALA A 296 -6.16 9.22 -24.27
C ALA A 296 -7.63 9.60 -24.02
N PRO A 297 -8.54 9.22 -24.91
CA PRO A 297 -9.98 9.45 -24.69
C PRO A 297 -10.45 8.85 -23.35
N GLY A 298 -11.20 9.63 -22.58
CA GLY A 298 -11.70 9.20 -21.26
C GLY A 298 -10.69 9.29 -20.12
N PHE A 299 -9.46 9.75 -20.35
CA PHE A 299 -8.45 9.86 -19.29
C PHE A 299 -8.89 10.74 -18.12
N ILE A 300 -9.45 11.92 -18.38
CA ILE A 300 -9.95 12.85 -17.34
C ILE A 300 -11.08 12.20 -16.54
N GLU A 301 -12.04 11.56 -17.22
CA GLU A 301 -13.12 10.83 -16.55
C GLU A 301 -12.56 9.73 -15.64
N ALA A 302 -11.62 8.92 -16.14
CA ALA A 302 -10.99 7.87 -15.37
C ALA A 302 -10.22 8.41 -14.16
N ALA A 303 -9.46 9.50 -14.33
CA ALA A 303 -8.71 10.13 -13.25
C ALA A 303 -9.64 10.66 -12.14
N LEU A 304 -10.71 11.37 -12.52
CA LEU A 304 -11.68 11.92 -11.56
C LEU A 304 -12.51 10.83 -10.87
N ALA A 305 -12.96 9.83 -11.62
CA ALA A 305 -13.67 8.68 -11.04
C ALA A 305 -12.77 7.87 -10.09
N SER A 306 -11.47 7.74 -10.41
CA SER A 306 -10.50 7.09 -9.52
C SER A 306 -10.27 7.85 -8.21
N VAL A 307 -10.23 9.18 -8.22
CA VAL A 307 -10.18 9.97 -6.98
C VAL A 307 -11.50 9.89 -6.24
N GLY A 308 -12.60 10.00 -6.97
CA GLY A 308 -13.96 9.89 -6.40
C GLY A 308 -14.15 8.59 -5.64
N SER A 309 -13.64 7.48 -6.18
CA SER A 309 -13.81 6.15 -5.56
C SER A 309 -13.18 6.01 -4.17
N ILE A 310 -12.11 6.73 -3.87
CA ILE A 310 -11.41 6.68 -2.57
C ILE A 310 -11.78 7.82 -1.63
N THR A 311 -12.43 8.86 -2.17
CA THR A 311 -12.82 10.05 -1.40
C THR A 311 -14.33 10.15 -1.15
N ASP A 312 -15.12 9.28 -1.76
CA ASP A 312 -16.60 9.36 -1.79
C ASP A 312 -17.13 10.72 -2.29
N ILE A 313 -16.43 11.33 -3.28
CA ILE A 313 -16.79 12.62 -3.86
C ILE A 313 -17.15 12.43 -5.32
N ASP A 314 -18.30 12.95 -5.72
CA ASP A 314 -18.69 13.04 -7.13
C ASP A 314 -18.03 14.26 -7.80
N PHE A 315 -16.87 14.04 -8.42
CA PHE A 315 -16.16 15.11 -9.14
C PHE A 315 -16.85 15.52 -10.46
N SER A 316 -17.84 14.79 -10.93
CA SER A 316 -18.60 15.17 -12.13
C SER A 316 -19.46 16.41 -11.93
N GLN A 317 -19.70 16.82 -10.68
CA GLN A 317 -20.50 17.98 -10.32
C GLN A 317 -19.73 19.31 -10.44
N PHE A 318 -18.40 19.26 -10.59
CA PHE A 318 -17.56 20.45 -10.64
C PHE A 318 -17.16 20.80 -12.08
N ASP A 319 -17.00 22.10 -12.34
CA ASP A 319 -16.51 22.60 -13.62
C ASP A 319 -15.04 22.19 -13.83
N LEU A 320 -14.77 21.50 -14.95
CA LEU A 320 -13.43 21.04 -15.29
C LEU A 320 -12.43 22.19 -15.51
N ASP A 321 -12.90 23.35 -15.95
CA ASP A 321 -12.07 24.48 -16.31
C ASP A 321 -12.01 25.58 -15.23
N ALA A 322 -12.56 25.25 -14.04
CA ALA A 322 -12.47 26.06 -12.82
C ALA A 322 -11.61 25.37 -11.74
N PRO A 323 -11.03 26.15 -10.80
CA PRO A 323 -10.41 25.60 -9.61
C PRO A 323 -11.42 24.85 -8.74
N LEU A 324 -11.00 23.73 -8.13
CA LEU A 324 -11.83 22.98 -7.20
C LEU A 324 -12.08 23.83 -5.93
N PRO A 325 -13.36 24.01 -5.50
CA PRO A 325 -13.64 24.66 -4.22
C PRO A 325 -13.11 23.81 -3.06
N HIS A 326 -12.82 24.44 -1.93
CA HIS A 326 -12.36 23.71 -0.75
C HIS A 326 -13.48 22.79 -0.24
N ILE A 327 -13.22 21.49 -0.25
CA ILE A 327 -14.13 20.44 0.20
C ILE A 327 -13.42 19.48 1.14
N THR A 328 -14.19 18.77 1.94
CA THR A 328 -13.69 17.75 2.87
C THR A 328 -14.45 16.45 2.70
N THR A 329 -13.84 15.34 3.12
CA THR A 329 -14.49 14.02 3.06
C THR A 329 -14.28 13.25 4.36
N ASN A 330 -15.21 12.35 4.69
CA ASN A 330 -15.01 11.32 5.71
C ASN A 330 -14.17 10.14 5.18
N GLY A 331 -14.04 10.03 3.85
CA GLY A 331 -13.17 9.09 3.17
C GLY A 331 -11.66 9.40 3.34
N GLU A 332 -10.88 9.19 2.30
CA GLU A 332 -9.44 9.44 2.32
C GLU A 332 -9.11 10.94 2.16
N GLN A 333 -9.17 11.71 3.23
CA GLN A 333 -8.85 13.14 3.21
C GLN A 333 -7.42 13.43 2.72
N GLY A 334 -6.44 12.62 3.09
CA GLY A 334 -5.06 12.81 2.63
C GLY A 334 -4.91 12.66 1.11
N SER A 335 -5.67 11.75 0.50
CA SER A 335 -5.72 11.59 -0.95
C SER A 335 -6.42 12.77 -1.63
N LEU A 336 -7.48 13.30 -1.01
CA LEU A 336 -8.16 14.51 -1.48
C LEU A 336 -7.21 15.72 -1.42
N ASP A 337 -6.53 15.95 -0.31
CA ASP A 337 -5.64 17.10 -0.11
C ASP A 337 -4.47 17.05 -1.11
N LYS A 338 -3.91 15.86 -1.34
CA LYS A 338 -2.87 15.64 -2.34
C LYS A 338 -3.38 15.95 -3.75
N PHE A 339 -4.56 15.45 -4.11
CA PHE A 339 -5.16 15.66 -5.43
C PHE A 339 -5.50 17.13 -5.66
N ALA A 340 -6.18 17.76 -4.72
CA ALA A 340 -6.70 19.12 -4.85
C ALA A 340 -5.61 20.20 -4.89
N GLN A 341 -4.43 19.96 -4.33
CA GLN A 341 -3.32 20.91 -4.28
C GLN A 341 -3.81 22.33 -3.88
N TRP A 342 -4.48 22.41 -2.72
CA TRP A 342 -5.15 23.64 -2.25
C TRP A 342 -4.27 24.88 -2.41
N GLY A 343 -4.83 25.94 -2.98
CA GLY A 343 -4.14 27.20 -3.21
C GLY A 343 -3.24 27.26 -4.46
N SER A 344 -3.14 26.17 -5.24
CA SER A 344 -2.34 26.15 -6.47
C SER A 344 -2.94 26.97 -7.62
N GLY A 345 -4.24 27.27 -7.58
CA GLY A 345 -4.99 27.92 -8.65
C GLY A 345 -5.23 27.05 -9.89
N LYS A 346 -4.85 25.76 -9.85
CA LYS A 346 -5.05 24.83 -10.95
C LYS A 346 -6.52 24.49 -11.15
N THR A 347 -6.94 24.34 -12.41
CA THR A 347 -8.27 23.85 -12.74
C THR A 347 -8.42 22.36 -12.43
N LEU A 348 -9.64 21.87 -12.28
CA LEU A 348 -9.91 20.45 -12.04
C LEU A 348 -9.35 19.56 -13.16
N ARG A 349 -9.37 20.04 -14.42
CA ARG A 349 -8.76 19.36 -15.57
C ARG A 349 -7.24 19.22 -15.41
N GLN A 350 -6.55 20.27 -14.96
CA GLN A 350 -5.11 20.22 -14.71
C GLN A 350 -4.77 19.26 -13.57
N LEU A 351 -5.51 19.32 -12.46
CA LEU A 351 -5.34 18.40 -11.34
C LEU A 351 -5.54 16.94 -11.77
N ALA A 352 -6.56 16.66 -12.57
CA ALA A 352 -6.81 15.32 -13.11
C ALA A 352 -5.67 14.84 -14.03
N SER A 353 -5.09 15.73 -14.82
CA SER A 353 -3.97 15.40 -15.72
C SER A 353 -2.68 15.06 -14.96
N GLU A 354 -2.49 15.65 -13.79
CA GLU A 354 -1.32 15.46 -12.93
C GLU A 354 -1.52 14.39 -11.83
N ARG A 355 -2.66 13.70 -11.81
CA ARG A 355 -3.01 12.79 -10.69
C ARG A 355 -1.92 11.80 -10.29
N PHE A 356 -1.16 11.31 -11.25
CA PHE A 356 -0.10 10.33 -11.02
C PHE A 356 1.31 10.94 -11.06
N ASP A 357 1.41 12.25 -10.98
CA ASP A 357 2.70 12.91 -10.81
C ASP A 357 3.11 12.86 -9.33
N SER A 358 4.28 12.31 -9.08
CA SER A 358 4.88 12.28 -7.74
C SER A 358 5.68 13.55 -7.42
N GLY A 359 5.74 14.50 -8.34
CA GLY A 359 6.57 15.70 -8.22
C GLY A 359 8.08 15.46 -8.35
N LEU A 360 8.48 14.23 -8.66
CA LEU A 360 9.89 13.82 -8.83
C LEU A 360 10.31 13.70 -10.30
N ASN A 361 9.38 13.99 -11.23
CA ASN A 361 9.62 13.93 -12.69
C ASN A 361 10.25 12.59 -13.15
N LEU A 362 9.70 11.47 -12.73
CA LEU A 362 10.22 10.13 -13.04
C LEU A 362 9.76 9.63 -14.43
N ILE A 363 10.01 10.43 -15.47
CA ILE A 363 9.69 10.13 -16.88
C ILE A 363 10.99 10.17 -17.67
N GLY A 364 11.52 9.02 -18.08
CA GLY A 364 12.81 8.97 -18.76
C GLY A 364 13.30 7.56 -19.09
N SER A 365 14.56 7.50 -19.53
CA SER A 365 15.29 6.23 -19.59
C SER A 365 15.49 5.67 -18.18
N PRO A 366 15.79 4.37 -18.02
CA PRO A 366 16.13 3.80 -16.74
C PRO A 366 17.23 4.58 -15.99
N ASP A 367 18.27 5.00 -16.68
CA ASP A 367 19.38 5.75 -16.09
C ASP A 367 18.94 7.13 -15.60
N ASP A 368 18.19 7.89 -16.43
CA ASP A 368 17.69 9.22 -16.04
C ASP A 368 16.75 9.14 -14.83
N VAL A 369 15.90 8.11 -14.77
CA VAL A 369 14.98 7.91 -13.66
C VAL A 369 15.73 7.49 -12.40
N ALA A 370 16.72 6.60 -12.52
CA ALA A 370 17.56 6.17 -11.40
C ALA A 370 18.34 7.34 -10.80
N GLU A 371 18.90 8.22 -11.62
CA GLU A 371 19.59 9.44 -11.16
C GLU A 371 18.65 10.36 -10.37
N ARG A 372 17.45 10.64 -10.89
CA ARG A 372 16.44 11.48 -10.20
C ARG A 372 15.93 10.86 -8.90
N MET A 373 15.79 9.53 -8.86
CA MET A 373 15.44 8.83 -7.63
C MET A 373 16.55 8.97 -6.58
N ALA A 374 17.82 8.89 -7.00
CA ALA A 374 18.97 9.08 -6.14
C ALA A 374 19.05 10.52 -5.59
N GLU A 375 18.88 11.53 -6.45
CA GLU A 375 18.80 12.93 -6.05
C GLU A 375 17.65 13.20 -5.07
N ALA A 376 16.49 12.59 -5.33
CA ALA A 376 15.32 12.73 -4.46
C ALA A 376 15.59 12.18 -3.06
N ILE A 377 16.18 11.00 -2.92
CA ILE A 377 16.53 10.42 -1.62
C ILE A 377 17.56 11.28 -0.88
N GLU A 378 18.55 11.81 -1.56
CA GLU A 378 19.53 12.74 -0.94
C GLU A 378 18.85 14.01 -0.42
N ALA A 379 17.95 14.59 -1.22
CA ALA A 379 17.26 15.82 -0.88
C ALA A 379 16.22 15.65 0.24
N ILE A 380 15.49 14.54 0.21
CA ILE A 380 14.39 14.27 1.15
C ILE A 380 14.94 13.62 2.43
N GLY A 381 15.91 12.72 2.30
CA GLY A 381 16.20 11.66 3.28
C GLY A 381 15.05 10.65 3.30
N GLY A 382 15.17 9.55 3.96
CA GLY A 382 14.18 8.47 3.97
C GLY A 382 14.83 7.16 3.63
N ASP A 383 14.04 6.11 3.50
CA ASP A 383 14.59 4.76 3.50
C ASP A 383 14.49 4.06 2.13
N GLY A 384 13.69 4.62 1.21
CA GLY A 384 13.56 4.03 -0.12
C GLY A 384 12.27 4.41 -0.86
N PHE A 385 11.92 3.60 -1.85
CA PHE A 385 10.75 3.83 -2.69
C PHE A 385 9.80 2.64 -2.71
N LEU A 386 8.52 2.94 -2.85
CA LEU A 386 7.48 1.99 -3.20
C LEU A 386 7.06 2.27 -4.65
N ILE A 387 7.42 1.40 -5.57
CA ILE A 387 7.09 1.56 -6.99
C ILE A 387 5.67 1.05 -7.23
N SER A 388 4.88 1.80 -7.99
CA SER A 388 3.59 1.38 -8.50
C SER A 388 3.46 1.62 -9.99
N THR A 389 2.49 0.95 -10.58
CA THR A 389 2.23 1.07 -12.02
C THR A 389 1.62 2.42 -12.36
N PRO A 390 2.12 3.11 -13.39
CA PRO A 390 1.49 4.33 -13.88
C PRO A 390 0.01 4.08 -14.21
N PHE A 391 -0.84 5.03 -13.80
CA PHE A 391 -2.29 4.96 -14.04
C PHE A 391 -2.97 3.70 -13.48
N GLN A 392 -2.34 3.06 -12.46
CA GLN A 392 -2.84 1.88 -11.79
C GLN A 392 -3.07 0.67 -12.73
N ARG A 393 -2.34 0.57 -13.82
CA ARG A 393 -2.48 -0.50 -14.82
C ARG A 393 -1.26 -1.39 -14.84
N ILE A 394 -1.40 -2.60 -14.30
CA ILE A 394 -0.32 -3.59 -14.27
C ILE A 394 -0.10 -4.22 -15.64
N SER A 395 1.14 -4.37 -16.07
CA SER A 395 1.51 -5.06 -17.29
C SER A 395 2.85 -5.78 -17.16
N ARG A 396 3.03 -6.90 -17.88
CA ARG A 396 4.30 -7.64 -17.94
C ARG A 396 5.44 -6.74 -18.44
N ARG A 397 5.14 -5.90 -19.43
CA ARG A 397 6.12 -4.97 -19.99
C ARG A 397 6.67 -4.03 -18.92
N PHE A 398 5.79 -3.40 -18.14
CA PHE A 398 6.21 -2.48 -17.09
C PHE A 398 7.01 -3.19 -15.98
N ILE A 399 6.60 -4.41 -15.60
CA ILE A 399 7.37 -5.22 -14.64
C ILE A 399 8.80 -5.45 -15.14
N ASN A 400 8.97 -5.81 -16.42
CA ASN A 400 10.29 -6.01 -17.01
C ASN A 400 11.06 -4.69 -17.14
N GLU A 401 10.43 -3.60 -17.58
CA GLU A 401 11.05 -2.25 -17.64
C GLU A 401 11.64 -1.84 -16.28
N VAL A 402 10.95 -2.18 -15.18
CA VAL A 402 11.44 -1.90 -13.82
C VAL A 402 12.50 -2.91 -13.38
N CYS A 403 12.19 -4.21 -13.44
CA CYS A 403 13.07 -5.25 -12.88
C CYS A 403 14.38 -5.44 -13.67
N GLU A 404 14.33 -5.28 -15.00
CA GLU A 404 15.47 -5.52 -15.89
C GLU A 404 16.13 -4.21 -16.39
N GLY A 405 15.46 -3.07 -16.23
CA GLY A 405 15.97 -1.75 -16.64
C GLY A 405 16.28 -0.85 -15.43
N LEU A 406 15.24 -0.38 -14.73
CA LEU A 406 15.40 0.61 -13.66
C LEU A 406 16.22 0.09 -12.48
N VAL A 407 15.94 -1.12 -11.99
CA VAL A 407 16.66 -1.67 -10.82
C VAL A 407 18.14 -1.88 -11.09
N PRO A 408 18.58 -2.44 -12.24
CA PRO A 408 20.00 -2.47 -12.59
C PRO A 408 20.64 -1.07 -12.67
N ALA A 409 19.95 -0.07 -13.22
CA ALA A 409 20.44 1.31 -13.28
C ALA A 409 20.60 1.93 -11.88
N LEU A 410 19.64 1.70 -10.97
CA LEU A 410 19.75 2.10 -9.56
C LEU A 410 21.00 1.48 -8.91
N ARG A 411 21.24 0.19 -9.11
CA ARG A 411 22.39 -0.54 -8.53
C ARG A 411 23.74 -0.09 -9.10
N ALA A 412 23.78 0.23 -10.38
CA ALA A 412 25.02 0.72 -11.04
C ALA A 412 25.37 2.13 -10.60
N GLY A 413 24.41 2.89 -10.08
CA GLY A 413 24.60 4.24 -9.62
C GLY A 413 25.49 4.29 -8.38
N PRO A 414 26.49 5.21 -8.31
CA PRO A 414 27.45 5.29 -7.22
C PRO A 414 26.82 5.55 -5.84
N ARG A 415 25.56 5.99 -5.83
CA ARG A 415 24.84 6.36 -4.60
C ARG A 415 24.19 5.17 -3.90
N PHE A 416 23.94 4.06 -4.60
CA PHE A 416 23.25 2.88 -4.06
C PHE A 416 24.11 1.63 -4.03
N ALA A 417 25.25 1.61 -4.74
CA ALA A 417 26.10 0.44 -4.88
C ALA A 417 26.59 -0.15 -3.54
N GLU A 418 26.76 0.68 -2.51
CA GLU A 418 27.23 0.26 -1.19
C GLU A 418 26.09 -0.09 -0.19
N ASN A 419 24.83 0.31 -0.51
CA ASN A 419 23.68 0.25 0.42
C ASN A 419 22.55 -0.67 -0.05
N TRP A 420 22.81 -1.51 -1.06
CA TRP A 420 21.81 -2.41 -1.66
C TRP A 420 21.79 -3.80 -1.00
#